data_3750a025b7e45bc2ede491b4a2ce38b4
#
_entry.id   3750a025b7e45bc2ede491b4a2ce38b4
#
_cell.length_a   1.000
_cell.length_b   1.000
_cell.length_c   1.000
_cell.angle_alpha   90.00
_cell.angle_beta   90.00
_cell.angle_gamma   90.00
#
_symmetry.space_group_name_H-M   'P 1'
#
loop_
_entity.id
_entity.type
_entity.pdbx_description
1 polymer ?
#
loop_
_entity_poly.entity_id
_entity_poly.type
_entity_poly.pdbx_seq_one_letter_code
_entity_poly.pdbx_strand_id
1 'polypeptide(L)'
;MITVSSRFSKNWTIHLSRSSRILSTCFILGAITSQYTHAAVTVNFGKDQFFTLGVGVKAQYLSKDPNATPSNSSAASASNLRIYMGAQFHKYVKTTVNLERLRDGNWNVLDGILQIEPWKAFNVWGGRMLTPSDRSNLDGPYFLSTYAFPIVAQYPGAWSGRDDGLAVWGRLLKNHFRYVAGVYRGHNWQRDASNYGEHPLFASRLEYNFLDPEPSPAYYTASTYYGKADILAIGLAGQYETDGVGTAQQKGDYKAWNIDGLFEKRIGLDARYGVYTLEGAYYQYYTDGVKDIAAGYHQRSADYGNVGGINNGTAFLASTAYLIPYTLGWGRLQPLVRYQQFRYKKDMYGPGHPKTTQFDAGANYVLDGHNLRFTFDYVRYKPMGTHASNAFLLGMQFQY
;
A
#
# COMPACT_ATOMS: atom_id res chain seq x y z
N MET A 1 -31.69 -9.66 19.20
CA MET A 1 -30.46 -9.74 20.01
C MET A 1 -29.30 -9.81 19.04
N ILE A 2 -28.55 -8.72 18.91
CA ILE A 2 -27.38 -8.67 18.01
C ILE A 2 -26.18 -8.82 18.93
N THR A 3 -25.43 -9.90 18.79
CA THR A 3 -24.19 -10.11 19.53
C THR A 3 -23.02 -9.68 18.65
N VAL A 4 -22.32 -8.64 19.04
CA VAL A 4 -21.07 -8.22 18.40
C VAL A 4 -19.93 -8.83 19.21
N SER A 5 -19.22 -9.77 18.65
CA SER A 5 -18.04 -10.38 19.26
C SER A 5 -16.80 -9.61 18.85
N SER A 6 -16.22 -8.82 19.74
CA SER A 6 -14.86 -8.29 19.58
C SER A 6 -13.88 -9.19 20.35
N ARG A 7 -12.65 -9.32 19.89
CA ARG A 7 -11.58 -10.08 20.56
C ARG A 7 -11.09 -9.48 21.88
N PHE A 8 -11.67 -8.37 22.33
CA PHE A 8 -11.56 -7.93 23.72
C PHE A 8 -12.71 -8.52 24.51
N SER A 9 -12.42 -9.36 25.48
CA SER A 9 -13.35 -10.15 26.28
C SER A 9 -14.28 -9.28 27.15
N LYS A 10 -15.20 -8.54 26.56
CA LYS A 10 -16.38 -7.98 27.24
C LYS A 10 -17.56 -8.00 26.28
N ASN A 11 -18.50 -8.86 26.61
CA ASN A 11 -19.80 -8.91 25.94
C ASN A 11 -20.59 -7.64 26.31
N TRP A 12 -20.90 -6.82 25.33
CA TRP A 12 -21.84 -5.72 25.47
C TRP A 12 -23.19 -6.18 24.95
N THR A 13 -24.17 -6.22 25.83
CA THR A 13 -25.57 -6.54 25.47
C THR A 13 -26.33 -5.22 25.37
N ILE A 14 -26.74 -4.85 24.16
CA ILE A 14 -27.58 -3.68 23.94
C ILE A 14 -29.03 -4.15 23.92
N HIS A 15 -29.84 -3.69 24.88
CA HIS A 15 -31.28 -3.87 24.90
C HIS A 15 -31.94 -2.76 24.08
N LEU A 16 -32.50 -3.12 22.93
CA LEU A 16 -33.40 -2.25 22.16
C LEU A 16 -34.82 -2.54 22.53
N SER A 17 -35.60 -1.49 22.88
CA SER A 17 -36.99 -1.57 23.27
C SER A 17 -37.90 -2.04 22.11
N ARG A 18 -39.00 -2.71 22.50
CA ARG A 18 -39.98 -3.34 21.62
C ARG A 18 -40.78 -2.31 20.80
N SER A 19 -40.32 -1.95 19.63
CA SER A 19 -41.19 -1.36 18.60
C SER A 19 -40.55 -1.40 17.20
N SER A 20 -40.29 -2.59 16.67
CA SER A 20 -40.22 -2.85 15.22
C SER A 20 -40.24 -4.37 14.99
N ARG A 21 -41.43 -4.90 14.87
CA ARG A 21 -41.65 -6.29 14.45
C ARG A 21 -41.57 -6.41 12.94
N ILE A 22 -40.39 -6.24 12.35
CA ILE A 22 -40.06 -6.71 10.98
C ILE A 22 -38.54 -6.68 10.86
N LEU A 23 -37.84 -7.65 11.40
CA LEU A 23 -36.46 -8.07 11.05
C LEU A 23 -35.95 -9.08 12.09
N SER A 24 -36.76 -10.10 12.35
CA SER A 24 -36.37 -11.22 13.22
C SER A 24 -36.57 -12.51 12.44
N THR A 25 -35.58 -12.84 11.62
CA THR A 25 -35.34 -14.27 11.29
C THR A 25 -33.94 -14.39 10.63
N CYS A 26 -33.18 -15.34 11.15
CA CYS A 26 -31.97 -15.89 10.61
C CYS A 26 -30.62 -15.26 11.08
N PHE A 27 -30.27 -15.57 12.33
CA PHE A 27 -28.85 -15.69 12.70
C PHE A 27 -28.55 -17.19 12.90
N ILE A 28 -27.88 -17.78 11.93
CA ILE A 28 -27.19 -19.06 12.10
C ILE A 28 -25.70 -18.76 12.00
N LEU A 29 -24.97 -18.94 13.12
CA LEU A 29 -23.54 -18.90 13.19
C LEU A 29 -22.94 -19.99 12.30
N GLY A 30 -22.33 -19.62 11.20
CA GLY A 30 -21.40 -20.45 10.45
C GLY A 30 -20.02 -19.83 10.56
N ALA A 31 -19.17 -20.37 11.45
CA ALA A 31 -17.78 -19.99 11.52
C ALA A 31 -17.05 -20.50 10.27
N ILE A 32 -16.85 -19.65 9.30
CA ILE A 32 -15.88 -19.88 8.23
C ILE A 32 -14.67 -18.98 8.52
N THR A 33 -13.58 -19.61 8.93
CA THR A 33 -12.28 -19.00 9.16
C THR A 33 -11.71 -18.49 7.83
N SER A 34 -11.99 -17.26 7.46
CA SER A 34 -11.17 -16.54 6.50
C SER A 34 -10.06 -15.81 7.28
N GLN A 35 -8.87 -16.33 7.17
CA GLN A 35 -7.67 -15.81 7.84
C GLN A 35 -7.13 -14.59 7.11
N TYR A 36 -7.82 -13.51 7.06
CA TYR A 36 -7.30 -12.15 6.79
C TYR A 36 -8.43 -11.17 7.06
N THR A 37 -8.72 -10.98 8.31
CA THR A 37 -9.59 -9.90 8.72
C THR A 37 -8.74 -8.65 8.92
N HIS A 38 -8.83 -7.68 8.01
CA HIS A 38 -9.07 -6.35 8.55
C HIS A 38 -10.12 -6.53 9.65
N ALA A 39 -9.90 -5.97 10.82
CA ALA A 39 -10.94 -5.99 11.84
C ALA A 39 -12.12 -5.20 11.27
N ALA A 40 -13.05 -5.87 10.64
CA ALA A 40 -14.21 -5.30 9.97
C ALA A 40 -15.46 -5.98 10.50
N VAL A 41 -16.49 -5.20 10.74
CA VAL A 41 -17.81 -5.74 11.06
C VAL A 41 -18.30 -6.52 9.84
N THR A 42 -18.62 -7.80 10.04
CA THR A 42 -19.18 -8.65 8.98
C THR A 42 -20.63 -9.00 9.30
N VAL A 43 -21.54 -8.72 8.38
CA VAL A 43 -22.96 -9.08 8.46
C VAL A 43 -23.23 -10.13 7.39
N ASN A 44 -23.62 -11.34 7.85
CA ASN A 44 -24.02 -12.43 6.97
C ASN A 44 -25.53 -12.40 6.75
N PHE A 45 -26.00 -12.53 5.51
CA PHE A 45 -27.42 -12.52 5.15
C PHE A 45 -27.85 -13.70 4.26
N GLY A 46 -26.93 -14.61 3.98
CA GLY A 46 -27.21 -15.85 3.24
C GLY A 46 -26.03 -16.79 3.23
N LYS A 47 -26.20 -17.95 2.60
CA LYS A 47 -25.08 -18.86 2.33
C LYS A 47 -24.15 -18.20 1.33
N ASP A 48 -22.90 -18.03 1.69
CA ASP A 48 -21.90 -17.35 0.85
C ASP A 48 -22.23 -15.88 0.54
N GLN A 49 -23.08 -15.23 1.34
CA GLN A 49 -23.47 -13.83 1.17
C GLN A 49 -23.17 -13.04 2.44
N PHE A 50 -22.37 -11.99 2.31
CA PHE A 50 -22.02 -11.13 3.43
C PHE A 50 -21.69 -9.70 2.97
N PHE A 51 -21.73 -8.79 3.93
CA PHE A 51 -21.23 -7.42 3.81
C PHE A 51 -20.21 -7.16 4.91
N THR A 52 -19.14 -6.44 4.59
CA THR A 52 -18.13 -6.01 5.56
C THR A 52 -18.01 -4.50 5.57
N LEU A 53 -17.80 -3.93 6.76
CA LEU A 53 -17.54 -2.51 6.96
C LEU A 53 -16.35 -2.35 7.91
N GLY A 54 -15.37 -1.60 7.51
CA GLY A 54 -14.19 -1.28 8.30
C GLY A 54 -13.77 0.17 8.16
N VAL A 55 -12.88 0.62 9.02
CA VAL A 55 -12.31 1.97 9.01
C VAL A 55 -10.80 1.90 9.17
N GLY A 56 -10.10 2.87 8.59
CA GLY A 56 -8.67 3.05 8.76
C GLY A 56 -8.35 4.51 9.03
N VAL A 57 -7.48 4.75 10.00
CA VAL A 57 -7.01 6.09 10.37
C VAL A 57 -5.50 6.06 10.53
N LYS A 58 -4.83 6.99 9.88
CA LYS A 58 -3.43 7.35 10.18
C LYS A 58 -3.39 8.81 10.57
N ALA A 59 -2.78 9.09 11.70
CA ALA A 59 -2.55 10.43 12.19
C ALA A 59 -1.06 10.60 12.51
N GLN A 60 -0.54 11.79 12.32
CA GLN A 60 0.86 12.09 12.55
C GLN A 60 1.07 13.49 13.11
N TYR A 61 2.15 13.62 13.83
CA TYR A 61 2.82 14.89 14.09
C TYR A 61 4.19 14.86 13.41
N LEU A 62 4.43 15.81 12.55
CA LEU A 62 5.67 15.97 11.80
C LEU A 62 6.36 17.27 12.21
N SER A 63 7.59 17.17 12.68
CA SER A 63 8.48 18.31 12.95
C SER A 63 9.60 18.30 11.92
N LYS A 64 9.71 19.36 11.12
CA LYS A 64 10.74 19.56 10.10
C LYS A 64 11.76 20.60 10.55
N ASP A 65 12.98 20.47 10.07
CA ASP A 65 14.03 21.47 10.24
C ASP A 65 13.56 22.83 9.65
N PRO A 66 13.45 23.89 10.45
CA PRO A 66 12.96 25.20 9.99
C PRO A 66 13.87 25.83 8.94
N ASN A 67 15.15 25.45 8.86
CA ASN A 67 16.10 25.96 7.87
C ASN A 67 15.93 25.32 6.48
N ALA A 68 15.20 24.20 6.38
CA ALA A 68 15.04 23.47 5.12
C ALA A 68 13.85 23.95 4.29
N THR A 69 12.81 24.50 4.93
CA THR A 69 11.62 25.06 4.26
C THR A 69 11.02 26.16 5.13
N PRO A 70 10.90 27.41 4.65
CA PRO A 70 10.36 28.53 5.43
C PRO A 70 8.90 28.40 5.83
N SER A 71 8.13 27.50 5.22
CA SER A 71 6.72 27.28 5.51
C SER A 71 6.51 25.99 6.30
N ASN A 72 6.03 26.12 7.54
CA ASN A 72 5.55 25.05 8.41
C ASN A 72 6.60 24.07 8.91
N SER A 73 7.29 24.46 9.95
CA SER A 73 8.27 23.63 10.65
C SER A 73 7.65 22.43 11.39
N SER A 74 6.37 22.49 11.77
CA SER A 74 5.71 21.41 12.51
C SER A 74 4.21 21.41 12.26
N ALA A 75 3.62 20.23 12.07
CA ALA A 75 2.18 20.07 11.86
C ALA A 75 1.65 18.73 12.37
N ALA A 76 0.47 18.78 12.99
CA ALA A 76 -0.35 17.62 13.24
C ALA A 76 -1.36 17.44 12.11
N SER A 77 -1.54 16.22 11.63
CA SER A 77 -2.50 15.92 10.57
C SER A 77 -3.06 14.50 10.66
N ALA A 78 -4.32 14.34 10.24
CA ALA A 78 -4.84 13.03 9.85
C ALA A 78 -4.34 12.76 8.43
N SER A 79 -3.27 11.99 8.30
CA SER A 79 -2.61 11.75 7.03
C SER A 79 -3.39 10.80 6.12
N ASN A 80 -4.28 9.98 6.69
CA ASN A 80 -5.13 9.06 5.95
C ASN A 80 -6.39 8.72 6.77
N LEU A 81 -7.55 8.79 6.14
CA LEU A 81 -8.82 8.37 6.72
C LEU A 81 -9.59 7.58 5.65
N ARG A 82 -9.89 6.30 5.95
CA ARG A 82 -10.53 5.37 5.02
C ARG A 82 -11.78 4.72 5.60
N ILE A 83 -12.72 4.42 4.71
CA ILE A 83 -13.83 3.52 4.96
C ILE A 83 -13.67 2.35 3.99
N TYR A 84 -13.68 1.14 4.53
CA TYR A 84 -13.58 -0.10 3.78
C TYR A 84 -14.93 -0.77 3.72
N MET A 85 -15.40 -1.10 2.53
CA MET A 85 -16.65 -1.82 2.31
C MET A 85 -16.40 -3.00 1.37
N GLY A 86 -16.86 -4.16 1.74
CA GLY A 86 -16.82 -5.35 0.92
C GLY A 86 -18.17 -6.04 0.91
N ALA A 87 -18.54 -6.65 -0.20
CA ALA A 87 -19.71 -7.51 -0.25
C ALA A 87 -19.43 -8.76 -1.10
N GLN A 88 -19.96 -9.88 -0.67
CA GLN A 88 -20.04 -11.09 -1.46
C GLN A 88 -21.50 -11.41 -1.71
N PHE A 89 -21.89 -11.46 -2.98
CA PHE A 89 -23.27 -11.75 -3.41
C PHE A 89 -23.44 -13.18 -3.85
N HIS A 90 -22.37 -13.82 -4.25
CA HIS A 90 -22.32 -15.20 -4.70
C HIS A 90 -20.93 -15.76 -4.39
N LYS A 91 -20.79 -17.07 -4.22
CA LYS A 91 -19.50 -17.71 -3.90
C LYS A 91 -18.33 -17.31 -4.79
N TYR A 92 -18.60 -16.81 -6.00
CA TYR A 92 -17.60 -16.39 -6.98
C TYR A 92 -17.62 -14.88 -7.28
N VAL A 93 -18.64 -14.13 -6.80
CA VAL A 93 -18.81 -12.72 -7.15
C VAL A 93 -18.77 -11.86 -5.90
N LYS A 94 -17.80 -10.97 -5.86
CA LYS A 94 -17.56 -10.02 -4.77
C LYS A 94 -17.44 -8.62 -5.31
N THR A 95 -17.56 -7.65 -4.44
CA THR A 95 -17.20 -6.25 -4.71
C THR A 95 -16.46 -5.65 -3.53
N THR A 96 -15.57 -4.73 -3.83
CA THR A 96 -14.88 -3.90 -2.85
C THR A 96 -15.09 -2.44 -3.23
N VAL A 97 -15.51 -1.62 -2.26
CA VAL A 97 -15.58 -0.16 -2.39
C VAL A 97 -14.87 0.46 -1.19
N ASN A 98 -13.78 1.17 -1.45
CA ASN A 98 -13.05 1.90 -0.43
C ASN A 98 -13.15 3.40 -0.70
N LEU A 99 -13.45 4.15 0.34
CA LEU A 99 -13.46 5.61 0.32
C LEU A 99 -12.26 6.14 1.09
N GLU A 100 -11.65 7.21 0.59
CA GLU A 100 -10.57 7.90 1.27
C GLU A 100 -10.85 9.39 1.33
N ARG A 101 -10.67 9.98 2.52
CA ARG A 101 -10.72 11.42 2.69
C ARG A 101 -9.38 12.02 2.32
N LEU A 102 -9.39 12.93 1.35
CA LEU A 102 -8.22 13.68 0.93
C LEU A 102 -7.87 14.81 1.91
N ARG A 103 -6.69 15.40 1.74
CA ARG A 103 -6.23 16.53 2.56
C ARG A 103 -7.09 17.79 2.42
N ASP A 104 -7.72 17.99 1.27
CA ASP A 104 -8.66 19.07 1.00
C ASP A 104 -10.03 18.89 1.69
N GLY A 105 -10.23 17.77 2.37
CA GLY A 105 -11.46 17.41 3.05
C GLY A 105 -12.46 16.62 2.21
N ASN A 106 -12.26 16.49 0.92
CA ASN A 106 -13.13 15.75 0.01
C ASN A 106 -12.98 14.23 0.18
N TRP A 107 -14.07 13.50 -0.07
CA TRP A 107 -14.08 12.06 -0.11
C TRP A 107 -14.03 11.57 -1.54
N ASN A 108 -13.11 10.66 -1.83
CA ASN A 108 -12.96 10.03 -3.14
C ASN A 108 -13.13 8.52 -3.04
N VAL A 109 -13.63 7.93 -4.13
CA VAL A 109 -13.60 6.48 -4.31
C VAL A 109 -12.16 6.08 -4.60
N LEU A 110 -11.55 5.41 -3.64
CA LEU A 110 -10.18 4.90 -3.74
C LEU A 110 -10.13 3.59 -4.52
N ASP A 111 -10.99 2.63 -4.16
CA ASP A 111 -11.16 1.37 -4.87
C ASP A 111 -12.65 1.19 -5.18
N GLY A 112 -12.97 0.64 -6.35
CA GLY A 112 -14.30 0.27 -6.78
C GLY A 112 -14.19 -0.93 -7.72
N ILE A 113 -14.21 -2.15 -7.15
CA ILE A 113 -13.80 -3.37 -7.85
C ILE A 113 -14.95 -4.36 -7.89
N LEU A 114 -15.30 -4.81 -9.08
CA LEU A 114 -16.06 -6.04 -9.28
C LEU A 114 -15.07 -7.21 -9.41
N GLN A 115 -15.27 -8.25 -8.61
CA GLN A 115 -14.34 -9.36 -8.46
C GLN A 115 -15.05 -10.67 -8.83
N ILE A 116 -14.57 -11.35 -9.88
CA ILE A 116 -15.03 -12.66 -10.30
C ILE A 116 -13.92 -13.66 -9.98
N GLU A 117 -14.10 -14.46 -8.92
CA GLU A 117 -13.08 -15.33 -8.34
C GLU A 117 -13.52 -16.80 -8.31
N PRO A 118 -13.59 -17.47 -9.49
CA PRO A 118 -14.04 -18.86 -9.55
C PRO A 118 -13.00 -19.87 -9.06
N TRP A 119 -11.69 -19.58 -9.23
CA TRP A 119 -10.62 -20.51 -8.92
C TRP A 119 -9.41 -19.81 -8.30
N LYS A 120 -8.62 -20.53 -7.53
CA LYS A 120 -7.35 -19.99 -7.00
C LYS A 120 -6.38 -19.59 -8.12
N ALA A 121 -6.42 -20.30 -9.23
CA ALA A 121 -5.48 -20.15 -10.34
C ALA A 121 -5.87 -19.05 -11.33
N PHE A 122 -7.13 -18.61 -11.36
CA PHE A 122 -7.60 -17.66 -12.37
C PHE A 122 -8.78 -16.85 -11.83
N ASN A 123 -8.62 -15.55 -11.80
CA ASN A 123 -9.61 -14.59 -11.31
C ASN A 123 -9.59 -13.35 -12.20
N VAL A 124 -10.72 -12.67 -12.31
CA VAL A 124 -10.88 -11.46 -13.12
C VAL A 124 -11.43 -10.34 -12.23
N TRP A 125 -10.75 -9.23 -12.22
CA TRP A 125 -11.19 -8.01 -11.54
C TRP A 125 -11.40 -6.88 -12.54
N GLY A 126 -12.48 -6.11 -12.37
CA GLY A 126 -12.76 -4.93 -13.19
C GLY A 126 -13.13 -3.74 -12.33
N GLY A 127 -12.69 -2.55 -12.74
CA GLY A 127 -12.94 -1.30 -12.05
C GLY A 127 -11.67 -0.62 -11.56
N ARG A 128 -11.79 0.19 -10.50
CA ARG A 128 -10.67 0.92 -9.92
C ARG A 128 -9.96 0.08 -8.87
N MET A 129 -8.66 -0.21 -9.11
CA MET A 129 -7.85 -1.08 -8.26
C MET A 129 -6.38 -0.67 -8.26
N LEU A 130 -5.60 -1.20 -7.30
CA LEU A 130 -4.14 -1.06 -7.34
C LEU A 130 -3.59 -1.67 -8.63
N THR A 131 -2.83 -0.89 -9.40
CA THR A 131 -2.13 -1.39 -10.58
C THR A 131 -1.00 -2.33 -10.17
N PRO A 132 -0.76 -3.42 -10.91
CA PRO A 132 0.42 -4.25 -10.70
C PRO A 132 1.70 -3.42 -10.77
N SER A 133 2.48 -3.47 -9.71
CA SER A 133 3.69 -2.65 -9.53
C SER A 133 4.57 -3.26 -8.42
N ASP A 134 5.44 -2.45 -7.83
CA ASP A 134 6.30 -2.87 -6.72
C ASP A 134 5.52 -3.24 -5.44
N ARG A 135 6.20 -3.95 -4.57
CA ARG A 135 5.69 -4.36 -3.25
C ARG A 135 5.10 -3.18 -2.47
N SER A 136 5.84 -2.09 -2.35
CA SER A 136 5.41 -0.93 -1.56
C SER A 136 4.09 -0.31 -2.05
N ASN A 137 3.83 -0.31 -3.36
CA ASN A 137 2.55 0.12 -3.89
C ASN A 137 1.42 -0.84 -3.49
N LEU A 138 1.68 -2.14 -3.63
CA LEU A 138 0.71 -3.19 -3.34
C LEU A 138 0.44 -3.37 -1.83
N ASP A 139 1.36 -2.93 -0.96
CA ASP A 139 1.17 -2.87 0.49
C ASP A 139 0.13 -1.81 0.86
N GLY A 140 0.04 -0.74 0.10
CA GLY A 140 -0.75 0.42 0.50
C GLY A 140 -0.22 1.05 1.81
N PRO A 141 -0.85 2.11 2.34
CA PRO A 141 -0.29 2.89 3.45
C PRO A 141 -0.33 2.18 4.81
N TYR A 142 -1.14 1.12 4.97
CA TYR A 142 -1.36 0.46 6.25
C TYR A 142 -0.49 -0.78 6.46
N PHE A 143 0.08 -1.35 5.39
CA PHE A 143 0.86 -2.59 5.46
C PHE A 143 2.36 -2.39 5.26
N LEU A 144 2.82 -1.14 5.16
CA LEU A 144 4.24 -0.79 5.18
C LEU A 144 4.85 -1.01 6.57
N SER A 145 6.12 -1.38 6.63
CA SER A 145 6.90 -1.41 7.87
C SER A 145 7.21 0.01 8.38
N THR A 146 7.44 0.94 7.48
CA THR A 146 7.64 2.37 7.76
C THR A 146 6.31 3.12 7.76
N TYR A 147 6.27 4.33 8.32
CA TYR A 147 5.05 5.14 8.33
C TYR A 147 4.69 5.68 6.94
N ALA A 148 5.67 6.15 6.18
CA ALA A 148 5.48 6.75 4.87
C ALA A 148 5.94 5.85 3.72
N PHE A 149 5.33 6.06 2.55
CA PHE A 149 5.75 5.43 1.31
C PHE A 149 7.21 5.73 0.97
N PRO A 150 7.91 4.80 0.26
CA PRO A 150 9.22 5.10 -0.29
C PRO A 150 9.15 6.20 -1.35
N ILE A 151 10.14 7.08 -1.35
CA ILE A 151 10.28 8.13 -2.39
C ILE A 151 10.64 7.56 -3.76
N VAL A 152 11.17 6.35 -3.80
CA VAL A 152 11.72 5.72 -5.01
C VAL A 152 10.68 4.93 -5.81
N ALA A 153 9.54 4.58 -5.21
CA ALA A 153 8.43 3.91 -5.88
C ALA A 153 7.59 4.92 -6.67
N GLN A 154 7.91 5.10 -7.95
CA GLN A 154 7.30 6.13 -8.81
C GLN A 154 6.33 5.56 -9.85
N TYR A 155 5.74 4.42 -9.60
CA TYR A 155 4.73 3.90 -10.52
C TYR A 155 3.53 4.84 -10.60
N PRO A 156 3.08 5.19 -11.81
CA PRO A 156 1.97 6.09 -11.99
C PRO A 156 0.68 5.49 -11.44
N GLY A 157 -0.16 6.35 -10.94
CA GLY A 157 -1.47 5.97 -10.47
C GLY A 157 -2.31 7.22 -10.33
N ALA A 158 -3.39 7.31 -11.08
CA ALA A 158 -4.28 8.45 -11.07
C ALA A 158 -4.89 8.70 -9.68
N TRP A 159 -5.01 7.62 -8.86
CA TRP A 159 -5.61 7.68 -7.52
C TRP A 159 -4.77 6.89 -6.51
N SER A 160 -3.69 7.49 -6.02
CA SER A 160 -2.84 6.87 -5.00
C SER A 160 -2.36 5.45 -5.37
N GLY A 161 -1.88 5.27 -6.60
CA GLY A 161 -1.40 3.99 -7.12
C GLY A 161 -2.49 3.09 -7.70
N ARG A 162 -3.73 3.58 -7.83
CA ARG A 162 -4.85 2.89 -8.48
C ARG A 162 -5.06 3.42 -9.88
N ASP A 163 -5.74 2.59 -10.68
CA ASP A 163 -6.25 2.98 -11.98
C ASP A 163 -7.52 2.20 -12.34
N ASP A 164 -8.29 2.72 -13.29
CA ASP A 164 -9.49 2.09 -13.80
C ASP A 164 -9.10 1.10 -14.91
N GLY A 165 -9.47 -0.18 -14.78
CA GLY A 165 -9.06 -1.19 -15.75
C GLY A 165 -9.60 -2.58 -15.48
N LEU A 166 -8.99 -3.54 -16.17
CA LEU A 166 -9.25 -4.97 -16.05
C LEU A 166 -7.95 -5.70 -15.72
N ALA A 167 -8.02 -6.62 -14.76
CA ALA A 167 -6.90 -7.45 -14.37
C ALA A 167 -7.29 -8.93 -14.30
N VAL A 168 -6.35 -9.77 -14.69
CA VAL A 168 -6.39 -11.21 -14.46
C VAL A 168 -5.29 -11.56 -13.45
N TRP A 169 -5.63 -12.34 -12.43
CA TRP A 169 -4.66 -12.76 -11.43
C TRP A 169 -4.92 -14.18 -10.95
N GLY A 170 -3.90 -14.80 -10.39
CA GLY A 170 -4.02 -16.13 -9.83
C GLY A 170 -2.86 -16.54 -8.94
N ARG A 171 -3.08 -17.68 -8.27
CA ARG A 171 -2.10 -18.34 -7.41
C ARG A 171 -1.92 -19.78 -7.84
N LEU A 172 -0.69 -20.16 -8.08
CA LEU A 172 -0.30 -21.47 -8.54
C LEU A 172 0.67 -22.13 -7.54
N LEU A 173 1.06 -23.38 -7.78
CA LEU A 173 2.05 -24.10 -6.98
C LEU A 173 1.76 -24.03 -5.47
N LYS A 174 0.55 -24.35 -5.05
CA LYS A 174 0.09 -24.27 -3.64
C LYS A 174 0.22 -22.86 -3.04
N ASN A 175 0.00 -21.81 -3.84
CA ASN A 175 0.12 -20.39 -3.53
C ASN A 175 1.56 -19.84 -3.46
N HIS A 176 2.59 -20.62 -3.79
CA HIS A 176 3.96 -20.13 -3.85
C HIS A 176 4.20 -19.20 -5.04
N PHE A 177 3.50 -19.37 -6.13
CA PHE A 177 3.59 -18.50 -7.29
C PHE A 177 2.30 -17.67 -7.43
N ARG A 178 2.47 -16.35 -7.57
CA ARG A 178 1.40 -15.38 -7.83
C ARG A 178 1.68 -14.67 -9.14
N TYR A 179 0.64 -14.39 -9.87
CA TYR A 179 0.71 -13.54 -11.04
C TYR A 179 -0.47 -12.58 -11.10
N VAL A 180 -0.26 -11.43 -11.70
CA VAL A 180 -1.28 -10.49 -12.10
C VAL A 180 -0.83 -9.79 -13.38
N ALA A 181 -1.75 -9.60 -14.31
CA ALA A 181 -1.57 -8.79 -15.50
C ALA A 181 -2.87 -8.04 -15.80
N GLY A 182 -2.76 -6.82 -16.30
CA GLY A 182 -3.93 -6.02 -16.56
C GLY A 182 -3.69 -4.92 -17.56
N VAL A 183 -4.83 -4.37 -18.03
CA VAL A 183 -4.91 -3.23 -18.92
C VAL A 183 -5.71 -2.15 -18.21
N TYR A 184 -5.16 -0.96 -18.16
CA TYR A 184 -5.68 0.16 -17.38
C TYR A 184 -5.81 1.39 -18.24
N ARG A 185 -6.57 2.36 -17.75
CA ARG A 185 -6.77 3.62 -18.46
C ARG A 185 -5.46 4.35 -18.74
N GLY A 186 -4.51 4.19 -17.84
CA GLY A 186 -3.23 4.89 -17.90
C GLY A 186 -3.26 6.23 -17.18
N HIS A 187 -2.12 6.90 -17.23
CA HIS A 187 -1.95 8.24 -16.68
C HIS A 187 -1.73 9.24 -17.82
N ASN A 188 -1.61 10.51 -17.48
CA ASN A 188 -1.36 11.58 -18.45
C ASN A 188 -2.47 11.76 -19.52
N TRP A 189 -3.71 11.46 -19.14
CA TRP A 189 -4.91 11.49 -19.98
C TRP A 189 -5.66 12.84 -19.98
N GLN A 190 -5.12 13.86 -19.33
CA GLN A 190 -5.75 15.17 -19.27
C GLN A 190 -5.65 15.91 -20.60
N ARG A 191 -6.51 16.90 -20.74
CA ARG A 191 -6.45 17.80 -21.89
C ARG A 191 -5.05 18.44 -21.97
N ASP A 192 -4.48 18.46 -23.17
CA ASP A 192 -3.14 18.95 -23.48
C ASP A 192 -1.98 18.08 -22.94
N ALA A 193 -2.26 16.95 -22.29
CA ALA A 193 -1.29 15.94 -21.94
C ALA A 193 -0.94 15.04 -23.13
N SER A 194 0.13 14.26 -22.99
CA SER A 194 0.67 13.45 -24.10
C SER A 194 -0.27 12.33 -24.55
N ASN A 195 -1.01 11.70 -23.61
CA ASN A 195 -1.83 10.53 -23.93
C ASN A 195 -3.32 10.81 -24.05
N TYR A 196 -3.88 11.85 -23.68
CA TYR A 196 -5.32 12.20 -23.76
C TYR A 196 -6.30 11.00 -23.88
N GLY A 197 -5.99 9.86 -23.25
CA GLY A 197 -6.81 8.64 -23.25
C GLY A 197 -6.72 7.78 -24.53
N GLU A 198 -5.72 7.99 -25.36
CA GLU A 198 -5.55 7.27 -26.65
C GLU A 198 -4.91 5.87 -26.46
N HIS A 199 -4.03 5.72 -25.47
CA HIS A 199 -3.27 4.49 -25.25
C HIS A 199 -3.45 3.97 -23.82
N PRO A 200 -3.69 2.66 -23.65
CA PRO A 200 -3.81 2.06 -22.32
C PRO A 200 -2.43 1.81 -21.69
N LEU A 201 -2.42 1.80 -20.35
CA LEU A 201 -1.33 1.29 -19.56
C LEU A 201 -1.42 -0.24 -19.44
N PHE A 202 -0.37 -0.95 -19.82
CA PHE A 202 -0.18 -2.37 -19.54
C PHE A 202 0.66 -2.53 -18.26
N ALA A 203 0.19 -3.35 -17.34
CA ALA A 203 0.90 -3.61 -16.08
C ALA A 203 0.85 -5.08 -15.72
N SER A 204 1.96 -5.61 -15.21
CA SER A 204 2.06 -6.99 -14.76
C SER A 204 2.99 -7.15 -13.57
N ARG A 205 2.77 -8.21 -12.77
CA ARG A 205 3.65 -8.64 -11.71
C ARG A 205 3.64 -10.16 -11.59
N LEU A 206 4.82 -10.73 -11.42
CA LEU A 206 5.06 -12.11 -11.04
C LEU A 206 5.73 -12.14 -9.67
N GLU A 207 5.38 -13.09 -8.82
CA GLU A 207 5.97 -13.23 -7.50
C GLU A 207 6.12 -14.71 -7.15
N TYR A 208 7.27 -15.06 -6.58
CA TYR A 208 7.53 -16.39 -6.09
C TYR A 208 7.96 -16.39 -4.62
N ASN A 209 7.28 -17.20 -3.81
CA ASN A 209 7.55 -17.42 -2.40
C ASN A 209 8.33 -18.73 -2.22
N PHE A 210 9.59 -18.62 -1.82
CA PHE A 210 10.51 -19.77 -1.64
C PHE A 210 10.29 -20.52 -0.32
N LEU A 211 9.84 -19.79 0.71
CA LEU A 211 9.43 -20.35 2.01
C LEU A 211 7.90 -20.42 2.07
N ASP A 212 7.30 -20.02 3.18
CA ASP A 212 5.84 -20.00 3.28
C ASP A 212 5.22 -19.03 2.26
N PRO A 213 4.06 -19.34 1.68
CA PRO A 213 3.31 -18.37 0.88
C PRO A 213 2.92 -17.13 1.71
N GLU A 214 3.08 -15.97 1.12
CA GLU A 214 2.64 -14.73 1.76
C GLU A 214 1.16 -14.76 2.09
N PRO A 215 0.81 -14.39 3.32
CA PRO A 215 -0.57 -14.44 3.76
C PRO A 215 -1.45 -13.26 3.29
N SER A 216 -1.06 -12.45 2.36
CA SER A 216 -1.87 -11.37 1.78
C SER A 216 -2.97 -11.84 0.84
N PRO A 217 -4.11 -11.12 0.73
CA PRO A 217 -5.18 -11.45 -0.20
C PRO A 217 -4.78 -11.15 -1.65
N ALA A 218 -5.39 -11.84 -2.59
CA ALA A 218 -5.22 -11.66 -4.04
C ALA A 218 -3.73 -11.57 -4.44
N TYR A 219 -3.33 -10.48 -5.08
CA TYR A 219 -1.94 -10.17 -5.45
C TYR A 219 -1.33 -9.05 -4.59
N TYR A 220 -2.00 -8.64 -3.49
CA TYR A 220 -1.50 -7.64 -2.56
C TYR A 220 -0.35 -8.19 -1.72
N THR A 221 0.46 -7.29 -1.19
CA THR A 221 1.66 -7.59 -0.41
C THR A 221 1.64 -6.88 0.94
N ALA A 222 2.67 -7.09 1.74
CA ALA A 222 2.96 -6.32 2.94
C ALA A 222 4.48 -6.29 3.15
N SER A 223 4.99 -5.23 3.76
CA SER A 223 6.41 -5.12 4.13
C SER A 223 6.79 -5.93 5.37
N THR A 224 5.81 -6.41 6.12
CA THR A 224 6.00 -7.33 7.26
C THR A 224 4.69 -8.05 7.56
N TYR A 225 4.78 -9.25 8.05
CA TYR A 225 3.66 -10.06 8.53
C TYR A 225 3.73 -10.32 10.04
N TYR A 226 4.70 -9.70 10.72
CA TYR A 226 4.93 -9.83 12.16
C TYR A 226 5.10 -11.28 12.61
N GLY A 227 5.71 -12.13 11.74
CA GLY A 227 5.96 -13.54 12.00
C GLY A 227 4.75 -14.46 11.85
N LYS A 228 3.70 -14.05 11.13
CA LYS A 228 2.60 -14.96 10.77
C LYS A 228 3.03 -16.09 9.85
N ALA A 229 4.11 -15.89 9.08
CA ALA A 229 4.74 -16.87 8.21
C ALA A 229 6.24 -16.58 8.11
N ASP A 230 7.05 -17.57 7.73
CA ASP A 230 8.45 -17.39 7.39
C ASP A 230 8.53 -17.14 5.88
N ILE A 231 8.88 -15.94 5.46
CA ILE A 231 8.79 -15.47 4.07
C ILE A 231 10.18 -15.36 3.45
N LEU A 232 10.31 -15.80 2.21
CA LEU A 232 11.32 -15.38 1.25
C LEU A 232 10.62 -15.23 -0.09
N ALA A 233 10.26 -14.02 -0.43
CA ALA A 233 9.55 -13.69 -1.65
C ALA A 233 10.40 -12.84 -2.57
N ILE A 234 10.32 -13.09 -3.88
CA ILE A 234 10.90 -12.25 -4.93
C ILE A 234 9.79 -11.92 -5.92
N GLY A 235 9.61 -10.63 -6.21
CA GLY A 235 8.67 -10.09 -7.17
C GLY A 235 9.36 -9.40 -8.33
N LEU A 236 8.79 -9.52 -9.53
CA LEU A 236 9.18 -8.80 -10.74
C LEU A 236 7.93 -8.12 -11.29
N ALA A 237 7.96 -6.81 -11.46
CA ALA A 237 6.87 -6.06 -12.06
C ALA A 237 7.34 -5.25 -13.26
N GLY A 238 6.42 -4.99 -14.20
CA GLY A 238 6.67 -4.16 -15.35
C GLY A 238 5.43 -3.40 -15.77
N GLN A 239 5.63 -2.19 -16.29
CA GLN A 239 4.58 -1.33 -16.83
C GLN A 239 5.04 -0.69 -18.14
N TYR A 240 4.10 -0.52 -19.06
CA TYR A 240 4.31 0.13 -20.35
C TYR A 240 3.08 0.93 -20.76
N GLU A 241 3.30 2.16 -21.22
CA GLU A 241 2.25 3.03 -21.74
C GLU A 241 2.84 3.89 -22.86
N THR A 242 2.24 3.79 -24.06
CA THR A 242 2.61 4.65 -25.20
C THR A 242 2.15 6.08 -24.91
N ASP A 243 2.99 7.06 -25.22
CA ASP A 243 2.75 8.47 -24.94
C ASP A 243 2.44 8.76 -23.46
N GLY A 244 2.88 7.92 -22.56
CA GLY A 244 2.54 7.96 -21.13
C GLY A 244 3.14 9.12 -20.35
N VAL A 245 4.04 9.92 -20.92
CA VAL A 245 4.67 11.10 -20.28
C VAL A 245 4.80 12.27 -21.25
N GLY A 246 4.77 13.49 -20.70
CA GLY A 246 4.99 14.71 -21.44
C GLY A 246 3.72 15.48 -21.80
N THR A 247 3.78 16.28 -22.87
CA THR A 247 2.68 17.11 -23.39
C THR A 247 2.21 16.63 -24.74
N ALA A 248 1.11 17.18 -25.24
CA ALA A 248 0.66 16.94 -26.61
C ALA A 248 1.70 17.28 -27.69
N GLN A 249 2.63 18.22 -27.40
CA GLN A 249 3.68 18.63 -28.29
C GLN A 249 4.97 17.84 -28.14
N GLN A 250 5.23 17.29 -26.95
CA GLN A 250 6.42 16.50 -26.65
C GLN A 250 6.03 15.25 -25.89
N LYS A 251 5.77 14.20 -26.63
CA LYS A 251 5.32 12.91 -26.13
C LYS A 251 6.49 11.97 -25.89
N GLY A 252 6.36 11.10 -24.88
CA GLY A 252 7.30 10.03 -24.60
C GLY A 252 6.61 8.81 -24.03
N ASP A 253 7.12 7.63 -24.36
CA ASP A 253 6.65 6.39 -23.79
C ASP A 253 7.07 6.26 -22.33
N TYR A 254 6.17 5.77 -21.51
CA TYR A 254 6.49 5.33 -20.17
C TYR A 254 6.81 3.84 -20.15
N LYS A 255 8.00 3.49 -19.63
CA LYS A 255 8.45 2.12 -19.43
C LYS A 255 9.06 2.01 -18.03
N ALA A 256 8.61 1.04 -17.25
CA ALA A 256 9.19 0.80 -15.94
C ALA A 256 9.22 -0.68 -15.61
N TRP A 257 10.23 -1.08 -14.85
CA TRP A 257 10.28 -2.40 -14.23
C TRP A 257 10.99 -2.32 -12.89
N ASN A 258 10.68 -3.25 -12.03
CA ASN A 258 11.39 -3.44 -10.78
C ASN A 258 11.53 -4.92 -10.43
N ILE A 259 12.56 -5.19 -9.64
CA ILE A 259 12.67 -6.41 -8.86
C ILE A 259 12.62 -6.02 -7.38
N ASP A 260 11.80 -6.70 -6.60
CA ASP A 260 11.71 -6.51 -5.15
C ASP A 260 11.72 -7.84 -4.40
N GLY A 261 12.01 -7.79 -3.11
CA GLY A 261 12.03 -8.97 -2.28
C GLY A 261 11.75 -8.66 -0.82
N LEU A 262 11.18 -9.65 -0.15
CA LEU A 262 10.94 -9.67 1.29
C LEU A 262 11.52 -10.95 1.88
N PHE A 263 12.35 -10.80 2.90
CA PHE A 263 12.72 -11.87 3.81
C PHE A 263 12.17 -11.55 5.20
N GLU A 264 11.33 -12.43 5.74
CA GLU A 264 10.85 -12.33 7.10
C GLU A 264 10.95 -13.70 7.78
N LYS A 265 11.56 -13.73 8.96
CA LYS A 265 11.76 -14.97 9.69
C LYS A 265 11.60 -14.78 11.19
N ARG A 266 10.94 -15.75 11.80
CA ARG A 266 10.91 -15.88 13.26
C ARG A 266 12.26 -16.35 13.76
N ILE A 267 12.80 -15.67 14.79
CA ILE A 267 14.07 -15.97 15.44
C ILE A 267 13.82 -16.19 16.93
N GLY A 268 14.17 -17.35 17.44
CA GLY A 268 13.97 -17.76 18.83
C GLY A 268 13.31 -19.13 18.94
N LEU A 269 13.22 -19.62 20.17
CA LEU A 269 12.63 -20.90 20.48
C LEU A 269 11.25 -20.69 21.09
N ASP A 270 10.28 -21.54 20.74
CA ASP A 270 8.93 -21.61 21.28
C ASP A 270 8.05 -20.35 21.09
N ALA A 271 7.19 -20.06 22.07
CA ALA A 271 6.23 -18.98 22.01
C ALA A 271 6.86 -17.55 22.11
N ARG A 272 8.14 -17.44 22.42
CA ARG A 272 8.87 -16.18 22.54
C ARG A 272 9.88 -16.03 21.40
N TYR A 273 9.40 -15.58 20.25
CA TYR A 273 10.27 -15.30 19.10
C TYR A 273 10.30 -13.80 18.77
N GLY A 274 11.46 -13.35 18.32
CA GLY A 274 11.59 -12.12 17.56
C GLY A 274 11.24 -12.35 16.11
N VAL A 275 11.04 -11.28 15.34
CA VAL A 275 10.83 -11.37 13.90
C VAL A 275 11.80 -10.45 13.20
N TYR A 276 12.68 -11.02 12.41
CA TYR A 276 13.60 -10.28 11.56
C TYR A 276 12.96 -10.10 10.19
N THR A 277 12.97 -8.86 9.71
CA THR A 277 12.42 -8.48 8.41
C THR A 277 13.50 -7.74 7.61
N LEU A 278 13.69 -8.11 6.37
CA LEU A 278 14.55 -7.45 5.39
C LEU A 278 13.77 -7.28 4.10
N GLU A 279 13.70 -6.06 3.58
CA GLU A 279 13.05 -5.72 2.33
C GLU A 279 14.04 -4.98 1.43
N GLY A 280 14.01 -5.27 0.12
CA GLY A 280 14.82 -4.59 -0.86
C GLY A 280 14.12 -4.48 -2.19
N ALA A 281 14.44 -3.43 -2.94
CA ALA A 281 13.92 -3.25 -4.29
C ALA A 281 14.92 -2.46 -5.17
N TYR A 282 14.95 -2.81 -6.45
CA TYR A 282 15.63 -2.06 -7.50
C TYR A 282 14.64 -1.71 -8.59
N TYR A 283 14.71 -0.47 -9.08
CA TYR A 283 13.77 0.10 -10.06
C TYR A 283 14.52 0.69 -11.24
N GLN A 284 13.89 0.58 -12.40
CA GLN A 284 14.31 1.25 -13.63
C GLN A 284 13.10 1.94 -14.25
N TYR A 285 13.23 3.23 -14.52
CA TYR A 285 12.21 4.07 -15.14
C TYR A 285 12.74 4.71 -16.41
N TYR A 286 11.95 4.68 -17.49
CA TYR A 286 12.26 5.29 -18.78
C TYR A 286 11.11 6.19 -19.21
N THR A 287 11.43 7.34 -19.78
CA THR A 287 10.46 8.33 -20.25
C THR A 287 10.83 8.86 -21.66
N ASP A 288 11.60 8.08 -22.43
CA ASP A 288 12.14 8.45 -23.75
C ASP A 288 12.81 9.83 -23.82
N GLY A 289 13.39 10.29 -22.70
CA GLY A 289 14.03 11.60 -22.60
C GLY A 289 13.08 12.78 -22.37
N VAL A 290 11.78 12.51 -22.24
CA VAL A 290 10.77 13.52 -21.93
C VAL A 290 10.62 13.67 -20.42
N LYS A 291 10.47 14.90 -19.93
CA LYS A 291 10.16 15.18 -18.52
C LYS A 291 8.66 15.06 -18.32
N ASP A 292 8.27 14.36 -17.27
CA ASP A 292 6.88 14.34 -16.84
C ASP A 292 6.49 15.72 -16.29
N ILE A 293 5.48 16.32 -16.88
CA ILE A 293 4.97 17.62 -16.46
C ILE A 293 3.66 17.49 -15.67
N ALA A 294 3.02 16.32 -15.70
CA ALA A 294 1.83 16.03 -14.90
C ALA A 294 2.18 15.67 -13.43
N ALA A 295 3.32 16.15 -12.96
CA ALA A 295 3.88 15.86 -11.63
C ALA A 295 2.90 16.03 -10.46
N GLY A 296 1.90 16.88 -10.58
CA GLY A 296 0.87 17.06 -9.56
C GLY A 296 -0.08 15.89 -9.37
N TYR A 297 -0.24 15.03 -10.37
CA TYR A 297 -1.18 13.89 -10.36
C TYR A 297 -0.55 12.61 -9.85
N HIS A 298 0.77 12.48 -9.99
CA HIS A 298 1.49 11.25 -9.67
C HIS A 298 2.24 11.35 -8.34
N GLN A 299 2.17 12.53 -7.70
CA GLN A 299 2.76 12.72 -6.38
C GLN A 299 2.01 11.90 -5.33
N ARG A 300 2.57 10.76 -5.00
CA ARG A 300 2.40 10.27 -3.66
C ARG A 300 3.10 11.25 -2.75
N SER A 301 2.34 12.05 -2.03
CA SER A 301 2.92 12.93 -1.04
C SER A 301 3.57 12.07 0.04
N ALA A 302 4.85 11.81 -0.08
CA ALA A 302 5.65 11.50 1.08
C ALA A 302 5.56 12.75 1.97
N ASP A 303 5.20 12.58 3.21
CA ASP A 303 4.99 13.73 4.12
C ASP A 303 6.25 14.56 4.31
N TYR A 304 7.42 14.05 3.94
CA TYR A 304 8.72 14.70 4.09
C TYR A 304 9.62 14.65 2.86
N GLY A 305 9.21 14.06 1.75
CA GLY A 305 10.00 14.09 0.52
C GLY A 305 9.38 13.29 -0.61
N ASN A 306 9.70 13.66 -1.83
CA ASN A 306 9.41 12.90 -3.04
C ASN A 306 10.47 13.24 -4.09
N VAL A 307 10.48 12.54 -5.20
CA VAL A 307 11.37 12.83 -6.33
C VAL A 307 10.70 13.66 -7.43
N GLY A 308 9.47 14.12 -7.21
CA GLY A 308 8.78 15.05 -8.10
C GLY A 308 8.24 14.43 -9.38
N GLY A 309 7.31 13.48 -9.28
CA GLY A 309 6.67 12.83 -10.44
C GLY A 309 7.47 11.65 -11.00
N ILE A 310 7.14 11.23 -12.21
CA ILE A 310 7.86 10.16 -12.90
C ILE A 310 9.12 10.73 -13.52
N ASN A 311 10.27 10.19 -13.15
CA ASN A 311 11.57 10.63 -13.63
C ASN A 311 12.32 9.49 -14.29
N ASN A 312 13.03 9.81 -15.38
CA ASN A 312 13.93 8.85 -16.02
C ASN A 312 15.13 8.60 -15.11
N GLY A 313 15.36 7.35 -14.75
CA GLY A 313 16.46 7.01 -13.87
C GLY A 313 16.36 5.62 -13.25
N THR A 314 17.23 5.38 -12.29
CA THR A 314 17.28 4.13 -11.52
C THR A 314 17.11 4.43 -10.03
N ALA A 315 16.52 3.49 -9.32
CA ALA A 315 16.37 3.64 -7.88
C ALA A 315 16.59 2.34 -7.14
N PHE A 316 16.92 2.43 -5.86
CA PHE A 316 16.93 1.29 -4.97
C PHE A 316 16.42 1.66 -3.58
N LEU A 317 15.93 0.66 -2.90
CA LEU A 317 15.47 0.69 -1.52
C LEU A 317 16.05 -0.52 -0.79
N ALA A 318 16.45 -0.31 0.45
CA ALA A 318 16.76 -1.38 1.40
C ALA A 318 16.23 -0.98 2.77
N SER A 319 15.51 -1.87 3.43
CA SER A 319 15.02 -1.68 4.79
C SER A 319 15.19 -2.93 5.62
N THR A 320 15.37 -2.75 6.93
CA THR A 320 15.39 -3.84 7.88
C THR A 320 14.68 -3.46 9.16
N ALA A 321 14.03 -4.42 9.78
CA ALA A 321 13.35 -4.26 11.04
C ALA A 321 13.48 -5.53 11.91
N TYR A 322 13.39 -5.36 13.22
CA TYR A 322 13.40 -6.48 14.16
C TYR A 322 12.32 -6.31 15.23
N LEU A 323 11.26 -7.11 15.17
CA LEU A 323 10.24 -7.14 16.22
C LEU A 323 10.80 -7.91 17.42
N ILE A 324 11.04 -7.19 18.53
CA ILE A 324 11.63 -7.75 19.75
C ILE A 324 10.70 -8.81 20.36
N PRO A 325 11.23 -9.96 20.85
CA PRO A 325 10.40 -11.07 21.34
C PRO A 325 9.63 -10.77 22.63
N TYR A 326 10.00 -9.70 23.32
CA TYR A 326 9.42 -9.34 24.62
C TYR A 326 8.33 -8.28 24.48
N THR A 327 7.27 -8.41 25.28
CA THR A 327 6.24 -7.40 25.42
C THR A 327 6.75 -6.28 26.32
N LEU A 328 6.60 -5.04 25.91
CA LEU A 328 6.84 -3.84 26.68
C LEU A 328 5.48 -3.17 26.92
N GLY A 329 4.94 -3.28 28.12
CA GLY A 329 3.58 -2.85 28.40
C GLY A 329 2.54 -3.64 27.59
N TRP A 330 1.81 -2.97 26.70
CA TRP A 330 0.73 -3.55 25.90
C TRP A 330 1.17 -4.05 24.53
N GLY A 331 2.38 -3.74 24.10
CA GLY A 331 2.86 -4.00 22.74
C GLY A 331 4.29 -4.49 22.70
N ARG A 332 4.79 -4.63 21.47
CA ARG A 332 6.17 -5.05 21.16
C ARG A 332 6.86 -3.95 20.38
N LEU A 333 8.14 -3.74 20.68
CA LEU A 333 8.96 -2.76 19.98
C LEU A 333 9.56 -3.38 18.71
N GLN A 334 9.57 -2.62 17.60
CA GLN A 334 10.18 -2.99 16.34
C GLN A 334 11.07 -1.84 15.85
N PRO A 335 12.35 -1.76 16.26
CA PRO A 335 13.32 -0.88 15.63
C PRO A 335 13.44 -1.19 14.13
N LEU A 336 13.65 -0.14 13.35
CA LEU A 336 13.76 -0.22 11.89
C LEU A 336 14.73 0.83 11.34
N VAL A 337 15.29 0.50 10.19
CA VAL A 337 16.03 1.47 9.35
C VAL A 337 15.68 1.22 7.90
N ARG A 338 15.64 2.30 7.11
CA ARG A 338 15.46 2.25 5.66
C ARG A 338 16.40 3.24 4.98
N TYR A 339 17.03 2.82 3.91
CA TYR A 339 17.75 3.70 3.01
C TYR A 339 17.21 3.56 1.60
N GLN A 340 17.09 4.70 0.89
CA GLN A 340 16.59 4.76 -0.46
C GLN A 340 17.28 5.84 -1.27
N GLN A 341 17.49 5.57 -2.54
CA GLN A 341 18.16 6.49 -3.46
C GLN A 341 17.53 6.42 -4.84
N PHE A 342 17.24 7.58 -5.40
CA PHE A 342 16.89 7.76 -6.81
C PHE A 342 18.04 8.44 -7.53
N ARG A 343 18.51 7.90 -8.65
CA ARG A 343 19.50 8.46 -9.55
C ARG A 343 18.83 8.86 -10.85
N TYR A 344 18.85 10.14 -11.14
CA TYR A 344 18.28 10.69 -12.36
C TYR A 344 19.21 10.46 -13.55
N LYS A 345 18.66 10.33 -14.75
CA LYS A 345 19.43 10.23 -16.00
C LYS A 345 20.16 11.55 -16.27
N LYS A 346 21.48 11.51 -16.45
CA LYS A 346 22.34 12.70 -16.57
C LYS A 346 21.91 13.66 -17.67
N ASP A 347 21.61 13.13 -18.85
CA ASP A 347 21.27 13.92 -20.04
C ASP A 347 20.03 14.80 -19.86
N MET A 348 19.18 14.48 -18.89
CA MET A 348 17.96 15.21 -18.62
C MET A 348 18.08 16.20 -17.44
N TYR A 349 18.99 15.96 -16.50
CA TYR A 349 19.02 16.65 -15.22
C TYR A 349 20.35 17.36 -14.93
N GLY A 350 21.25 17.44 -15.93
CA GLY A 350 22.51 18.20 -15.85
C GLY A 350 23.73 17.34 -15.50
N PRO A 351 24.93 17.99 -15.50
CA PRO A 351 26.19 17.30 -15.26
C PRO A 351 26.30 16.76 -13.82
N GLY A 352 27.13 15.74 -13.66
CA GLY A 352 27.35 15.10 -12.37
C GLY A 352 26.55 13.81 -12.19
N HIS A 353 26.22 13.50 -10.96
CA HIS A 353 25.39 12.35 -10.61
C HIS A 353 24.15 12.84 -9.83
N PRO A 354 23.14 13.40 -10.54
CA PRO A 354 21.96 13.93 -9.87
C PRO A 354 21.22 12.82 -9.13
N LYS A 355 21.06 12.99 -7.84
CA LYS A 355 20.39 11.99 -6.99
C LYS A 355 19.60 12.62 -5.87
N THR A 356 18.50 11.96 -5.50
CA THR A 356 17.74 12.20 -4.27
C THR A 356 17.95 11.00 -3.35
N THR A 357 18.17 11.24 -2.07
CA THR A 357 18.35 10.17 -1.08
C THR A 357 17.48 10.43 0.15
N GLN A 358 17.04 9.36 0.78
CA GLN A 358 16.38 9.41 2.06
C GLN A 358 16.88 8.27 2.95
N PHE A 359 17.10 8.60 4.22
CA PHE A 359 17.40 7.67 5.28
C PHE A 359 16.36 7.85 6.39
N ASP A 360 15.75 6.74 6.81
CA ASP A 360 14.80 6.66 7.89
C ASP A 360 15.38 5.77 8.99
N ALA A 361 15.26 6.18 10.25
CA ALA A 361 15.63 5.38 11.39
C ALA A 361 14.65 5.61 12.53
N GLY A 362 14.03 4.55 13.02
CA GLY A 362 12.97 4.69 13.99
C GLY A 362 12.55 3.38 14.65
N ALA A 363 11.37 3.41 15.22
CA ALA A 363 10.77 2.24 15.83
C ALA A 363 9.24 2.28 15.75
N ASN A 364 8.66 1.12 15.52
CA ASN A 364 7.23 0.89 15.71
C ASN A 364 6.98 0.31 17.10
N TYR A 365 5.98 0.79 17.80
CA TYR A 365 5.39 0.15 18.97
C TYR A 365 4.11 -0.55 18.50
N VAL A 366 4.19 -1.87 18.37
CA VAL A 366 3.17 -2.71 17.73
C VAL A 366 2.29 -3.33 18.81
N LEU A 367 1.01 -2.94 18.84
CA LEU A 367 0.01 -3.48 19.77
C LEU A 367 -0.79 -4.63 19.13
N ASP A 368 -1.22 -4.44 17.87
CA ASP A 368 -1.96 -5.46 17.10
C ASP A 368 -1.56 -5.42 15.62
N GLY A 369 -0.33 -5.81 15.31
CA GLY A 369 0.18 -5.90 13.95
C GLY A 369 -0.05 -4.60 13.17
N HIS A 370 -0.71 -4.73 12.01
CA HIS A 370 -1.08 -3.59 11.17
C HIS A 370 -2.35 -2.85 11.66
N ASN A 371 -3.11 -3.43 12.60
CA ASN A 371 -4.36 -2.85 13.06
C ASN A 371 -4.14 -1.68 14.02
N LEU A 372 -3.14 -1.80 14.90
CA LEU A 372 -2.83 -0.74 15.86
C LEU A 372 -1.32 -0.67 16.13
N ARG A 373 -0.70 0.42 15.72
CA ARG A 373 0.70 0.71 16.03
C ARG A 373 0.95 2.21 16.15
N PHE A 374 1.97 2.54 16.91
CA PHE A 374 2.58 3.86 16.97
C PHE A 374 3.96 3.79 16.32
N THR A 375 4.36 4.84 15.64
CA THR A 375 5.66 4.93 14.96
C THR A 375 6.36 6.20 15.43
N PHE A 376 7.61 6.07 15.80
CA PHE A 376 8.57 7.17 15.90
C PHE A 376 9.60 7.00 14.80
N ASP A 377 9.84 8.03 14.00
CA ASP A 377 10.76 7.96 12.86
C ASP A 377 11.57 9.25 12.73
N TYR A 378 12.88 9.12 12.59
CA TYR A 378 13.78 10.18 12.17
C TYR A 378 14.05 10.02 10.68
N VAL A 379 13.84 11.09 9.93
CA VAL A 379 14.01 11.11 8.48
C VAL A 379 15.06 12.14 8.11
N ARG A 380 16.07 11.70 7.36
CA ARG A 380 17.02 12.58 6.68
C ARG A 380 16.79 12.53 5.18
N TYR A 381 16.26 13.60 4.63
CA TYR A 381 15.94 13.73 3.20
C TYR A 381 16.89 14.71 2.51
N LYS A 382 17.47 14.28 1.39
CA LYS A 382 18.35 15.12 0.56
C LYS A 382 17.85 15.09 -0.88
N PRO A 383 17.06 16.09 -1.31
CA PRO A 383 16.65 16.23 -2.70
C PRO A 383 17.84 16.58 -3.60
N MET A 384 17.67 16.33 -4.90
CA MET A 384 18.65 16.68 -5.91
C MET A 384 18.94 18.19 -5.90
N GLY A 385 20.22 18.56 -5.91
CA GLY A 385 20.66 19.95 -6.03
C GLY A 385 20.49 20.81 -4.76
N THR A 386 20.06 20.24 -3.64
CA THR A 386 19.80 20.98 -2.41
C THR A 386 20.53 20.40 -1.19
N HIS A 387 20.46 21.11 -0.06
CA HIS A 387 20.94 20.61 1.22
C HIS A 387 20.00 19.54 1.80
N ALA A 388 20.56 18.68 2.64
CA ALA A 388 19.77 17.70 3.37
C ALA A 388 18.92 18.39 4.45
N SER A 389 17.70 17.93 4.62
CA SER A 389 16.81 18.32 5.72
C SER A 389 16.53 17.13 6.63
N ASN A 390 16.21 17.42 7.89
CA ASN A 390 15.85 16.44 8.88
C ASN A 390 14.40 16.63 9.30
N ALA A 391 13.74 15.53 9.65
CA ALA A 391 12.40 15.57 10.22
C ALA A 391 12.24 14.49 11.30
N PHE A 392 11.38 14.76 12.28
CA PHE A 392 10.92 13.78 13.25
C PHE A 392 9.43 13.57 13.08
N LEU A 393 9.03 12.32 13.04
CA LEU A 393 7.63 11.92 12.88
C LEU A 393 7.19 11.09 14.09
N LEU A 394 6.05 11.49 14.67
CA LEU A 394 5.26 10.64 15.53
C LEU A 394 4.00 10.25 14.80
N GLY A 395 3.82 8.97 14.55
CA GLY A 395 2.70 8.43 13.80
C GLY A 395 1.84 7.50 14.62
N MET A 396 0.55 7.48 14.33
CA MET A 396 -0.40 6.50 14.83
C MET A 396 -1.15 5.90 13.65
N GLN A 397 -1.32 4.60 13.68
CA GLN A 397 -2.13 3.85 12.73
C GLN A 397 -3.14 3.01 13.47
N PHE A 398 -4.39 3.10 13.01
CA PHE A 398 -5.49 2.26 13.46
C PHE A 398 -6.29 1.80 12.24
N GLN A 399 -6.67 0.52 12.21
CA GLN A 399 -7.66 0.01 11.25
C GLN A 399 -8.49 -1.10 11.88
N TYR A 400 -9.78 -1.06 11.58
CA TYR A 400 -10.74 -2.03 12.10
C TYR A 400 -11.74 -2.43 11.02
#